data_7e01769ca56f9de1662dcc920f357716
#
_entry.id   7e01769ca56f9de1662dcc920f357716
#
_cell.length_a   1.000
_cell.length_b   1.000
_cell.length_c   1.000
_cell.angle_alpha   90.00
_cell.angle_beta   90.00
_cell.angle_gamma   90.00
#
_symmetry.space_group_name_H-M   'P 1'
#
loop_
_entity.id
_entity.type
_entity.pdbx_description
1 polymer ?
#
loop_
_entity_poly.entity_id
_entity_poly.type
_entity_poly.pdbx_seq_one_letter_code
_entity_poly.pdbx_strand_id
1 'polypeptide(L)'
;MMLLPIVLSACAASDEGKSITFTDDRGVASQPFPRNYRTEVLSFLKTYLNNPVGVRDAVIAEPVERVIGGRQRYVVCLRFSARESDGGYREPRERAMLFVDGRLDRILENAAEPCTGLAYAPFAELEKLTR
;
A
#
# COMPACT_ATOMS: atom_id res chain seq x y z
N MET A 1 -13.47 -53.30 -40.42
CA MET A 1 -13.75 -52.33 -40.12
C MET A 1 -13.21 -51.79 -39.03
N MET A 2 -12.58 -50.90 -39.02
CA MET A 2 -11.93 -50.41 -38.06
C MET A 2 -12.41 -49.16 -37.62
N LEU A 3 -12.52 -48.92 -36.53
CA LEU A 3 -12.87 -47.78 -36.00
C LEU A 3 -11.86 -47.07 -35.40
N LEU A 4 -11.63 -45.96 -35.57
CA LEU A 4 -10.69 -45.24 -34.98
C LEU A 4 -11.18 -44.38 -34.00
N PRO A 5 -10.85 -44.37 -32.93
CA PRO A 5 -11.29 -43.47 -31.93
C PRO A 5 -10.55 -42.23 -32.07
N ILE A 6 -11.19 -41.28 -32.09
CA ILE A 6 -10.60 -40.04 -32.10
C ILE A 6 -10.40 -39.57 -30.77
N VAL A 7 -9.32 -39.37 -30.49
CA VAL A 7 -9.03 -38.86 -29.26
C VAL A 7 -8.98 -37.45 -29.32
N LEU A 8 -9.74 -36.84 -28.67
CA LEU A 8 -9.67 -35.51 -28.57
C LEU A 8 -8.98 -35.06 -27.49
N SER A 9 -8.01 -34.60 -27.54
CA SER A 9 -7.31 -34.08 -26.49
C SER A 9 -7.73 -32.78 -26.28
N ALA A 10 -8.35 -32.58 -25.38
CA ALA A 10 -8.73 -31.33 -25.06
C ALA A 10 -7.72 -30.62 -24.45
N CYS A 11 -7.20 -29.89 -24.91
CA CYS A 11 -6.24 -29.18 -24.32
C CYS A 11 -6.71 -28.34 -23.43
N ALA A 12 -6.27 -28.29 -22.54
CA ALA A 12 -6.63 -27.57 -21.59
C ALA A 12 -6.19 -26.32 -21.59
N ALA A 13 -6.62 -25.62 -22.03
CA ALA A 13 -6.13 -24.43 -22.01
C ALA A 13 -6.43 -23.68 -20.92
N SER A 14 -6.77 -24.19 -19.99
CA SER A 14 -7.20 -23.41 -18.99
C SER A 14 -6.25 -22.49 -18.49
N ASP A 15 -5.18 -22.70 -18.55
CA ASP A 15 -4.33 -21.85 -17.95
C ASP A 15 -4.14 -20.63 -18.56
N GLU A 16 -4.43 -20.50 -19.61
CA GLU A 16 -4.16 -19.31 -20.12
C GLU A 16 -4.75 -18.27 -19.45
N GLY A 17 -5.78 -18.42 -18.96
CA GLY A 17 -6.38 -17.36 -18.35
C GLY A 17 -5.55 -16.72 -17.44
N LYS A 18 -4.84 -17.41 -16.68
CA LYS A 18 -4.14 -16.79 -15.79
C LYS A 18 -3.04 -16.14 -16.25
N SER A 19 -2.52 -16.59 -17.16
CA SER A 19 -1.33 -15.98 -17.49
C SER A 19 -1.55 -14.59 -17.78
N ILE A 20 -2.66 -14.26 -18.15
CA ILE A 20 -2.75 -13.01 -18.51
C ILE A 20 -2.71 -12.08 -17.58
N THR A 21 -3.00 -12.39 -16.66
CA THR A 21 -3.07 -11.50 -15.81
C THR A 21 -2.19 -10.75 -15.45
N PHE A 22 -1.74 -10.80 -15.32
CA PHE A 22 -1.11 -10.19 -14.99
C PHE A 22 -0.46 -9.35 -14.56
N THR A 23 -0.47 -8.89 -14.67
CA THR A 23 0.34 -7.90 -14.59
C THR A 23 0.30 -7.30 -13.35
N ASP A 24 -0.65 -6.78 -12.87
CA ASP A 24 -0.54 -6.07 -11.76
C ASP A 24 -0.22 -6.76 -10.58
N ASP A 25 -0.66 -7.85 -10.24
CA ASP A 25 -0.25 -8.42 -9.03
C ASP A 25 0.60 -9.57 -9.30
N ARG A 26 1.07 -9.73 -10.43
CA ARG A 26 1.94 -10.76 -10.75
C ARG A 26 1.42 -12.05 -10.31
N GLY A 27 0.21 -12.18 -10.16
CA GLY A 27 -0.36 -13.42 -9.79
C GLY A 27 -0.12 -13.78 -8.37
N VAL A 28 0.31 -12.88 -7.56
CA VAL A 28 0.60 -13.19 -6.23
C VAL A 28 -0.61 -12.92 -5.41
N ALA A 29 -1.24 -13.92 -4.91
CA ALA A 29 -2.40 -13.72 -4.12
C ALA A 29 -2.02 -13.16 -2.80
N SER A 30 -1.00 -13.63 -2.18
CA SER A 30 -0.66 -13.10 -0.90
C SER A 30 0.52 -12.18 -1.04
N GLN A 31 0.45 -11.07 -0.38
CA GLN A 31 1.47 -10.06 -0.48
C GLN A 31 2.50 -10.19 0.61
N PRO A 32 3.75 -9.90 0.33
CA PRO A 32 4.78 -9.94 1.35
C PRO A 32 4.61 -8.78 2.31
N PHE A 33 4.95 -9.01 3.56
CA PHE A 33 4.89 -7.98 4.58
C PHE A 33 5.94 -6.91 4.23
N PRO A 34 5.56 -5.64 4.22
CA PRO A 34 6.50 -4.58 3.85
C PRO A 34 7.42 -4.27 5.02
N ARG A 35 8.54 -4.95 5.09
CA ARG A 35 9.43 -4.82 6.23
C ARG A 35 10.04 -3.46 6.40
N ASN A 36 10.27 -2.75 5.33
CA ASN A 36 10.89 -1.45 5.43
C ASN A 36 9.86 -0.33 5.35
N TYR A 37 8.67 -0.57 5.85
CA TYR A 37 7.60 0.38 5.63
C TYR A 37 7.89 1.75 6.23
N ARG A 38 8.54 1.81 7.39
CA ARG A 38 8.81 3.10 7.98
C ARG A 38 9.76 3.91 7.12
N THR A 39 10.80 3.29 6.62
CA THR A 39 11.77 3.96 5.77
C THR A 39 11.12 4.42 4.47
N GLU A 40 10.27 3.58 3.89
CA GLU A 40 9.66 3.95 2.63
C GLU A 40 8.64 5.07 2.81
N VAL A 41 7.91 5.07 3.90
CA VAL A 41 6.99 6.14 4.18
C VAL A 41 7.75 7.45 4.38
N LEU A 42 8.86 7.41 5.10
CA LEU A 42 9.65 8.61 5.30
C LEU A 42 10.21 9.14 3.99
N SER A 43 10.72 8.27 3.14
CA SER A 43 11.24 8.71 1.86
C SER A 43 10.15 9.32 0.99
N PHE A 44 8.97 8.71 1.01
CA PHE A 44 7.88 9.21 0.22
C PHE A 44 7.46 10.60 0.72
N LEU A 45 7.29 10.75 2.02
CA LEU A 45 6.82 12.00 2.56
C LEU A 45 7.83 13.12 2.41
N LYS A 46 9.11 12.79 2.38
CA LYS A 46 10.12 13.79 2.22
C LYS A 46 9.96 14.54 0.91
N THR A 47 9.48 13.88 -0.13
CA THR A 47 9.27 14.57 -1.39
C THR A 47 7.81 14.93 -1.60
N TYR A 48 6.88 14.21 -0.96
CA TYR A 48 5.47 14.48 -1.16
C TYR A 48 5.04 15.76 -0.44
N LEU A 49 5.58 16.01 0.75
CA LEU A 49 5.17 17.17 1.51
C LEU A 49 5.89 18.42 0.98
N ASN A 50 5.17 19.52 0.92
CA ASN A 50 5.79 20.75 0.49
C ASN A 50 6.88 21.14 1.47
N ASN A 51 6.68 20.91 2.73
CA ASN A 51 7.67 21.21 3.74
C ASN A 51 7.70 20.06 4.72
N PRO A 52 8.67 19.16 4.61
CA PRO A 52 8.73 18.01 5.53
C PRO A 52 9.31 18.36 6.89
N VAL A 53 9.79 19.58 7.08
CA VAL A 53 10.39 19.96 8.33
C VAL A 53 9.31 20.43 9.30
N GLY A 54 9.41 20.01 10.53
CA GLY A 54 8.49 20.52 11.55
C GLY A 54 7.16 19.81 11.64
N VAL A 55 7.08 18.59 11.16
CA VAL A 55 5.86 17.81 11.28
C VAL A 55 5.57 17.58 12.74
N ARG A 56 4.32 17.63 13.12
CA ARG A 56 3.89 17.43 14.51
C ARG A 56 2.88 16.31 14.64
N ASP A 57 2.79 15.78 15.83
CA ASP A 57 1.76 14.80 16.20
C ASP A 57 1.76 13.59 15.28
N ALA A 58 2.93 13.11 14.96
CA ALA A 58 3.05 12.00 14.02
C ALA A 58 2.88 10.66 14.72
N VAL A 59 1.96 9.86 14.22
CA VAL A 59 1.76 8.49 14.71
C VAL A 59 1.59 7.58 13.50
N ILE A 60 1.90 6.32 13.67
CA ILE A 60 1.85 5.36 12.60
C ILE A 60 1.36 4.03 13.14
N ALA A 61 0.63 3.28 12.33
CA ALA A 61 0.17 1.96 12.71
C ALA A 61 0.97 0.92 11.95
N GLU A 62 0.97 -0.29 12.43
CA GLU A 62 1.67 -1.35 11.73
C GLU A 62 0.96 -1.69 10.45
N PRO A 63 1.65 -2.21 9.46
CA PRO A 63 0.99 -2.58 8.20
C PRO A 63 -0.12 -3.58 8.44
N VAL A 64 -1.23 -3.40 7.75
CA VAL A 64 -2.38 -4.27 7.94
C VAL A 64 -2.88 -4.68 6.56
N GLU A 65 -3.35 -5.89 6.44
CA GLU A 65 -3.88 -6.35 5.18
C GLU A 65 -5.30 -5.86 5.00
N ARG A 66 -5.60 -5.38 3.82
CA ARG A 66 -6.93 -4.91 3.49
C ARG A 66 -7.22 -5.26 2.04
N VAL A 67 -8.49 -5.30 1.68
CA VAL A 67 -8.86 -5.52 0.30
C VAL A 67 -9.02 -4.14 -0.34
N ILE A 68 -8.16 -3.83 -1.27
CA ILE A 68 -8.19 -2.54 -1.94
C ILE A 68 -8.41 -2.81 -3.42
N GLY A 69 -9.51 -2.32 -3.94
CA GLY A 69 -9.82 -2.55 -5.34
C GLY A 69 -9.98 -4.03 -5.66
N GLY A 70 -10.48 -4.78 -4.72
CA GLY A 70 -10.68 -6.20 -4.96
C GLY A 70 -9.46 -7.06 -4.74
N ARG A 71 -8.34 -6.50 -4.33
CA ARG A 71 -7.14 -7.27 -4.12
C ARG A 71 -6.61 -7.09 -2.74
N GLN A 72 -5.97 -8.15 -2.24
CA GLN A 72 -5.39 -8.12 -0.92
C GLN A 72 -4.12 -7.29 -0.99
N ARG A 73 -3.99 -6.30 -0.16
CA ARG A 73 -2.81 -5.46 -0.13
C ARG A 73 -2.47 -5.08 1.29
N TYR A 74 -1.23 -4.68 1.52
CA TYR A 74 -0.89 -4.11 2.81
C TYR A 74 -1.08 -2.61 2.75
N VAL A 75 -1.60 -2.04 3.83
CA VAL A 75 -1.80 -0.61 3.93
C VAL A 75 -1.14 -0.15 5.20
N VAL A 76 -0.43 0.96 5.14
CA VAL A 76 0.18 1.55 6.31
C VAL A 76 -0.55 2.85 6.57
N CYS A 77 -1.13 2.98 7.74
CA CYS A 77 -1.87 4.19 8.09
C CYS A 77 -1.06 5.04 9.03
N LEU A 78 -1.14 6.33 8.84
CA LEU A 78 -0.43 7.26 9.70
C LEU A 78 -1.23 8.54 9.81
N ARG A 79 -0.91 9.35 10.79
CA ARG A 79 -1.59 10.59 10.99
C ARG A 79 -0.58 11.62 11.46
N PHE A 80 -0.63 12.81 10.97
CA PHE A 80 0.28 13.86 11.36
C PHE A 80 -0.22 15.22 10.90
N SER A 81 0.37 16.27 11.45
CA SER A 81 0.11 17.62 11.00
C SER A 81 1.35 18.17 10.34
N ALA A 82 1.21 18.54 9.09
CA ALA A 82 2.32 19.13 8.35
C ALA A 82 2.28 20.64 8.50
N ARG A 83 3.44 21.26 8.44
CA ARG A 83 3.51 22.70 8.54
C ARG A 83 3.07 23.31 7.23
N GLU A 84 2.14 24.24 7.31
CA GLU A 84 1.62 24.88 6.14
C GLU A 84 2.53 26.00 5.68
N SER A 85 2.31 26.50 4.48
CA SER A 85 3.18 27.52 3.94
C SER A 85 3.14 28.80 4.78
N ASP A 86 2.08 29.04 5.51
CA ASP A 86 2.03 30.23 6.34
C ASP A 86 2.63 29.98 7.71
N GLY A 87 3.18 28.81 7.95
CA GLY A 87 3.79 28.49 9.22
C GLY A 87 2.83 27.87 10.22
N GLY A 88 1.55 27.80 9.91
CA GLY A 88 0.58 27.21 10.81
C GLY A 88 0.43 25.72 10.63
N TYR A 89 -0.45 25.13 11.41
CA TYR A 89 -0.69 23.71 11.34
C TYR A 89 -2.19 23.46 11.31
N ARG A 90 -2.58 22.40 10.59
CA ARG A 90 -3.94 21.97 10.61
C ARG A 90 -4.07 20.80 11.54
N GLU A 91 -5.28 20.38 11.80
CA GLU A 91 -5.50 19.20 12.61
C GLU A 91 -4.83 18.02 11.97
N PRO A 92 -4.32 17.08 12.75
CA PRO A 92 -3.71 15.90 12.16
C PRO A 92 -4.70 15.14 11.31
N ARG A 93 -4.25 14.72 10.15
CA ARG A 93 -5.11 14.00 9.24
C ARG A 93 -4.59 12.61 9.01
N GLU A 94 -5.49 11.65 8.96
CA GLU A 94 -5.14 10.27 8.72
C GLU A 94 -4.84 10.07 7.23
N ARG A 95 -3.82 9.30 6.94
CA ARG A 95 -3.46 8.98 5.57
C ARG A 95 -3.16 7.50 5.48
N ALA A 96 -3.42 6.93 4.33
CA ALA A 96 -3.17 5.52 4.08
C ALA A 96 -2.22 5.37 2.91
N MET A 97 -1.18 4.57 3.11
CA MET A 97 -0.19 4.30 2.08
C MET A 97 -0.39 2.88 1.60
N LEU A 98 -0.52 2.70 0.29
CA LEU A 98 -0.72 1.39 -0.29
C LEU A 98 0.61 0.76 -0.65
N PHE A 99 0.80 -0.49 -0.23
CA PHE A 99 2.01 -1.22 -0.56
C PHE A 99 1.67 -2.37 -1.50
N VAL A 100 2.49 -2.55 -2.50
CA VAL A 100 2.31 -3.63 -3.47
C VAL A 100 3.64 -4.36 -3.58
N ASP A 101 3.61 -5.66 -3.39
CA ASP A 101 4.81 -6.48 -3.45
C ASP A 101 5.88 -5.99 -2.48
N GLY A 102 5.45 -5.51 -1.34
CA GLY A 102 6.38 -5.08 -0.29
C GLY A 102 6.93 -3.68 -0.45
N ARG A 103 6.52 -2.94 -1.46
CA ARG A 103 7.03 -1.60 -1.70
C ARG A 103 5.89 -0.60 -1.72
N LEU A 104 6.17 0.60 -1.27
CA LEU A 104 5.18 1.64 -1.25
C LEU A 104 4.81 2.02 -2.68
N ASP A 105 3.52 1.97 -2.99
CA ASP A 105 3.05 2.26 -4.32
C ASP A 105 2.45 3.66 -4.42
N ARG A 106 1.56 4.01 -3.53
CA ARG A 106 0.96 5.33 -3.60
C ARG A 106 0.16 5.62 -2.34
N ILE A 107 -0.23 6.85 -2.18
CA ILE A 107 -1.06 7.26 -1.09
C ILE A 107 -2.51 7.14 -1.56
N LEU A 108 -3.36 6.64 -0.69
CA LEU A 108 -4.76 6.48 -1.04
C LEU A 108 -5.50 7.76 -0.70
N GLU A 109 -6.52 8.07 -1.50
CA GLU A 109 -7.23 9.30 -1.28
C GLU A 109 -8.13 9.23 -0.09
N ASN A 110 -8.68 8.09 0.22
CA ASN A 110 -9.58 7.98 1.33
C ASN A 110 -8.99 7.01 2.34
N ALA A 111 -8.65 7.48 3.50
CA ALA A 111 -8.03 6.65 4.52
C ALA A 111 -9.03 6.11 5.52
N ALA A 112 -10.23 6.62 5.56
CA ALA A 112 -11.14 6.26 6.63
C ALA A 112 -11.41 4.77 6.70
N GLU A 113 -11.74 4.17 5.59
CA GLU A 113 -12.08 2.78 5.62
C GLU A 113 -10.90 1.85 5.84
N PRO A 114 -9.83 1.97 5.10
CA PRO A 114 -8.72 1.05 5.31
C PRO A 114 -8.05 1.22 6.67
N CYS A 115 -8.20 2.36 7.30
CA CYS A 115 -7.53 2.61 8.57
C CYS A 115 -8.43 2.41 9.79
N THR A 116 -9.59 1.81 9.60
CA THR A 116 -10.50 1.59 10.71
C THR A 116 -9.91 0.63 11.72
N GLY A 117 -10.04 1.00 12.98
CA GLY A 117 -9.71 0.08 14.07
C GLY A 117 -8.24 -0.14 14.34
N LEU A 118 -7.38 0.69 13.81
CA LEU A 118 -5.96 0.48 14.00
C LEU A 118 -5.43 1.17 15.23
N ALA A 119 -4.37 0.62 15.80
CA ALA A 119 -3.72 1.21 16.94
C ALA A 119 -2.51 1.98 16.46
N TYR A 120 -2.38 3.21 16.86
CA TYR A 120 -1.29 4.06 16.45
C TYR A 120 -0.22 4.16 17.53
N ALA A 121 1.01 4.34 17.10
CA ALA A 121 2.13 4.56 18.00
C ALA A 121 2.94 5.74 17.50
N PRO A 122 3.74 6.36 18.32
CA PRO A 122 4.49 7.54 17.90
C PRO A 122 5.39 7.26 16.71
N PHE A 123 5.46 8.22 15.82
CA PHE A 123 6.31 8.13 14.64
C PHE A 123 7.32 9.27 14.71
N ALA A 124 8.24 9.18 15.66
CA ALA A 124 9.17 10.25 15.92
C ALA A 124 10.07 10.56 14.73
N GLU A 125 10.38 9.55 13.92
CA GLU A 125 11.26 9.78 12.80
C GLU A 125 10.68 10.79 11.82
N LEU A 126 9.35 10.80 11.68
CA LEU A 126 8.73 11.75 10.78
C LEU A 126 8.87 13.16 11.33
N GLU A 127 8.78 13.31 12.64
CA GLU A 127 8.88 14.64 13.22
C GLU A 127 10.30 15.20 13.15
N LYS A 128 11.28 14.36 12.87
CA LYS A 128 12.64 14.80 12.81
C LYS A 128 13.18 14.96 11.39
N LEU A 129 12.32 14.89 10.41
CA LEU A 129 12.79 15.01 9.04
C LEU A 129 13.36 16.39 8.78
N THR A 130 14.39 16.42 7.95
CA THR A 130 14.97 17.68 7.51
C THR A 130 14.93 17.67 6.00
N ARG A 131 15.16 18.81 5.38
CA ARG A 131 15.12 18.90 3.94
C ARG A 131 16.29 18.20 3.28
#